data_e24dd10a30f1d96235d8f38540e2e0e8
#
_entry.id   e24dd10a30f1d96235d8f38540e2e0e8
#
_cell.length_a   1.000
_cell.length_b   1.000
_cell.length_c   1.000
_cell.angle_alpha   90.00
_cell.angle_beta   90.00
_cell.angle_gamma   90.00
#
_symmetry.space_group_name_H-M   'P 1'
#
loop_
_entity.id
_entity.type
_entity.pdbx_description
1 polymer ?
#
loop_
_entity_poly.entity_id
_entity_poly.type
_entity_poly.pdbx_seq_one_letter_code
_entity_poly.pdbx_strand_id
1 'polypeptide(L)'
;IRTPLDPDTTYSDDPLRMLRAIRFATKLSTPERPFRIVDESLASITRNLHRMQILSKERIAEELNKILVSSRPSIAFSLMDKTGMLEYVLPELAHLKGVETQEGRGHKENFSHTLMVLDNVCRLEEKAIAEGRLCNYDIVDNHEVITVRTEPNVWLRWAALLHDIGKPASKRYDPQIGWTFHSHEFIGGKMIYDSLKGDDDANVHLAD
;
A
#
# COMPACT_ATOMS: atom_id res chain seq x y z
N ILE A 1 -14.14 -15.99 3.00
CA ILE A 1 -14.79 -15.02 3.91
C ILE A 1 -16.13 -14.65 3.33
N ARG A 2 -17.16 -14.70 4.15
CA ARG A 2 -18.54 -14.36 3.82
C ARG A 2 -19.09 -13.45 4.91
N THR A 3 -19.91 -12.46 4.55
CA THR A 3 -20.67 -11.66 5.52
C THR A 3 -21.79 -12.52 6.14
N PRO A 4 -22.10 -12.38 7.44
CA PRO A 4 -23.19 -13.13 8.08
C PRO A 4 -24.59 -12.69 7.59
N LEU A 5 -24.69 -11.45 7.14
CA LEU A 5 -25.90 -10.87 6.57
C LEU A 5 -25.68 -10.57 5.08
N ASP A 6 -26.72 -10.05 4.43
CA ASP A 6 -26.60 -9.55 3.06
C ASP A 6 -25.38 -8.63 2.91
N PRO A 7 -24.49 -8.87 1.92
CA PRO A 7 -23.28 -8.08 1.76
C PRO A 7 -23.54 -6.60 1.48
N ASP A 8 -24.55 -6.28 0.67
CA ASP A 8 -24.85 -4.88 0.31
C ASP A 8 -25.33 -4.10 1.53
N THR A 9 -26.21 -4.67 2.34
CA THR A 9 -26.62 -4.09 3.63
C THR A 9 -25.39 -3.93 4.55
N THR A 10 -24.57 -4.98 4.67
CA THR A 10 -23.40 -4.98 5.57
C THR A 10 -22.41 -3.88 5.23
N TYR A 11 -22.11 -3.66 3.94
CA TYR A 11 -21.10 -2.72 3.49
C TYR A 11 -21.65 -1.29 3.32
N SER A 12 -22.94 -1.12 3.06
CA SER A 12 -23.55 0.20 3.06
C SER A 12 -23.68 0.78 4.46
N ASP A 13 -23.95 -0.04 5.48
CA ASP A 13 -24.06 0.40 6.87
C ASP A 13 -22.72 0.89 7.44
N ASP A 14 -21.65 0.11 7.24
CA ASP A 14 -20.29 0.49 7.66
C ASP A 14 -19.29 0.13 6.55
N PRO A 15 -18.92 1.11 5.71
CA PRO A 15 -18.00 0.87 4.59
C PRO A 15 -16.62 0.37 4.99
N LEU A 16 -16.17 0.64 6.22
CA LEU A 16 -14.88 0.11 6.71
C LEU A 16 -14.84 -1.42 6.73
N ARG A 17 -16.02 -2.07 6.79
CA ARG A 17 -16.13 -3.54 6.71
C ARG A 17 -15.62 -4.10 5.39
N MET A 18 -15.69 -3.34 4.29
CA MET A 18 -15.10 -3.72 3.01
C MET A 18 -13.57 -3.88 3.13
N LEU A 19 -12.91 -2.87 3.70
CA LEU A 19 -11.45 -2.89 3.92
C LEU A 19 -11.05 -3.97 4.94
N ARG A 20 -11.86 -4.15 5.99
CA ARG A 20 -11.68 -5.24 6.97
C ARG A 20 -11.82 -6.63 6.36
N ALA A 21 -12.75 -6.84 5.42
CA ALA A 21 -12.89 -8.12 4.72
C ALA A 21 -11.61 -8.46 3.93
N ILE A 22 -11.04 -7.48 3.22
CA ILE A 22 -9.77 -7.61 2.51
C ILE A 22 -8.63 -7.91 3.49
N ARG A 23 -8.54 -7.16 4.60
CA ARG A 23 -7.53 -7.39 5.65
C ARG A 23 -7.61 -8.80 6.24
N PHE A 24 -8.81 -9.28 6.55
CA PHE A 24 -8.97 -10.63 7.08
C PHE A 24 -8.61 -11.70 6.05
N ALA A 25 -8.98 -11.52 4.77
CA ALA A 25 -8.55 -12.43 3.71
C ALA A 25 -7.02 -12.51 3.62
N THR A 26 -6.33 -11.37 3.76
CA THR A 26 -4.88 -11.29 3.74
C THR A 26 -4.25 -11.93 4.99
N LYS A 27 -4.69 -11.50 6.19
CA LYS A 27 -4.12 -11.95 7.47
C LYS A 27 -4.28 -13.45 7.72
N LEU A 28 -5.41 -14.04 7.28
CA LEU A 28 -5.71 -15.45 7.50
C LEU A 28 -5.15 -16.36 6.40
N SER A 29 -4.67 -15.80 5.28
CA SER A 29 -4.09 -16.57 4.19
C SER A 29 -2.68 -17.05 4.53
N THR A 30 -2.46 -18.35 4.33
CA THR A 30 -1.13 -18.96 4.26
C THR A 30 -0.93 -19.60 2.90
N PRO A 31 0.31 -19.95 2.49
CA PRO A 31 0.54 -20.68 1.24
C PRO A 31 -0.28 -21.97 1.13
N GLU A 32 -0.43 -22.70 2.26
CA GLU A 32 -1.13 -23.96 2.35
C GLU A 32 -2.65 -23.78 2.43
N ARG A 33 -3.10 -22.64 2.95
CA ARG A 33 -4.52 -22.35 3.19
C ARG A 33 -4.87 -20.93 2.77
N PRO A 34 -5.06 -20.67 1.47
CA PRO A 34 -5.47 -19.35 1.00
C PRO A 34 -6.93 -19.06 1.40
N PHE A 35 -7.17 -17.93 2.05
CA PHE A 35 -8.51 -17.42 2.31
C PHE A 35 -8.99 -16.56 1.16
N ARG A 36 -10.24 -16.79 0.74
CA ARG A 36 -10.86 -15.99 -0.33
C ARG A 36 -12.12 -15.29 0.20
N ILE A 37 -12.39 -14.13 -0.35
CA ILE A 37 -13.70 -13.48 -0.20
C ILE A 37 -14.60 -14.11 -1.26
N VAL A 38 -15.81 -14.52 -0.88
CA VAL A 38 -16.77 -15.11 -1.83
C VAL A 38 -17.16 -14.06 -2.89
N ASP A 39 -17.47 -14.52 -4.10
CA ASP A 39 -17.71 -13.65 -5.26
C ASP A 39 -18.84 -12.64 -5.03
N GLU A 40 -19.92 -13.07 -4.37
CA GLU A 40 -21.02 -12.20 -3.97
C GLU A 40 -20.56 -11.02 -3.10
N SER A 41 -19.71 -11.28 -2.10
CA SER A 41 -19.15 -10.23 -1.23
C SER A 41 -18.15 -9.34 -1.98
N LEU A 42 -17.33 -9.89 -2.90
CA LEU A 42 -16.45 -9.10 -3.76
C LEU A 42 -17.24 -8.17 -4.69
N ALA A 43 -18.29 -8.68 -5.33
CA ALA A 43 -19.15 -7.86 -6.19
C ALA A 43 -19.85 -6.75 -5.38
N SER A 44 -20.28 -7.05 -4.16
CA SER A 44 -20.88 -6.07 -3.26
C SER A 44 -19.87 -4.99 -2.84
N ILE A 45 -18.60 -5.35 -2.57
CA ILE A 45 -17.54 -4.34 -2.33
C ILE A 45 -17.50 -3.36 -3.51
N THR A 46 -17.41 -3.85 -4.74
CA THR A 46 -17.34 -2.99 -5.93
C THR A 46 -18.55 -2.07 -6.05
N ARG A 47 -19.78 -2.56 -5.79
CA ARG A 47 -20.99 -1.74 -5.84
C ARG A 47 -21.05 -0.65 -4.78
N ASN A 48 -20.45 -0.89 -3.60
CA ASN A 48 -20.50 0.00 -2.44
C ASN A 48 -19.26 0.91 -2.30
N LEU A 49 -18.33 0.91 -3.27
CA LEU A 49 -17.09 1.72 -3.18
C LEU A 49 -17.34 3.21 -2.96
N HIS A 50 -18.41 3.76 -3.55
CA HIS A 50 -18.78 5.17 -3.37
C HIS A 50 -18.97 5.54 -1.88
N ARG A 51 -19.28 4.57 -1.03
CA ARG A 51 -19.42 4.77 0.42
C ARG A 51 -18.07 4.97 1.13
N MET A 52 -16.95 4.63 0.50
CA MET A 52 -15.62 4.85 1.08
C MET A 52 -15.34 6.34 1.37
N GLN A 53 -15.97 7.24 0.64
CA GLN A 53 -15.81 8.69 0.78
C GLN A 53 -16.26 9.24 2.15
N ILE A 54 -17.11 8.52 2.89
CA ILE A 54 -17.56 8.93 4.22
C ILE A 54 -16.60 8.52 5.34
N LEU A 55 -15.58 7.70 5.02
CA LEU A 55 -14.59 7.27 6.01
C LEU A 55 -13.52 8.33 6.19
N SER A 56 -13.12 8.55 7.44
CA SER A 56 -11.97 9.41 7.70
C SER A 56 -10.66 8.75 7.26
N LYS A 57 -9.69 9.58 6.88
CA LYS A 57 -8.35 9.13 6.44
C LYS A 57 -7.66 8.29 7.54
N GLU A 58 -7.85 8.66 8.81
CA GLU A 58 -7.28 7.96 9.96
C GLU A 58 -7.79 6.52 10.07
N ARG A 59 -9.11 6.31 9.91
CA ARG A 59 -9.72 4.96 9.96
C ARG A 59 -9.20 4.07 8.82
N ILE A 60 -9.02 4.65 7.63
CA ILE A 60 -8.42 3.94 6.48
C ILE A 60 -6.95 3.60 6.79
N ALA A 61 -6.17 4.58 7.25
CA ALA A 61 -4.75 4.39 7.58
C ALA A 61 -4.53 3.31 8.65
N GLU A 62 -5.38 3.26 9.68
CA GLU A 62 -5.31 2.20 10.69
C GLU A 62 -5.49 0.80 10.10
N GLU A 63 -6.44 0.61 9.18
CA GLU A 63 -6.64 -0.69 8.55
C GLU A 63 -5.51 -1.02 7.57
N LEU A 64 -4.97 -0.03 6.83
CA LEU A 64 -3.79 -0.20 5.97
C LEU A 64 -2.54 -0.58 6.78
N ASN A 65 -2.31 0.04 7.93
CA ASN A 65 -1.21 -0.33 8.82
C ASN A 65 -1.32 -1.79 9.29
N LYS A 66 -2.54 -2.24 9.65
CA LYS A 66 -2.80 -3.64 10.02
C LYS A 66 -2.61 -4.61 8.86
N ILE A 67 -2.85 -4.17 7.62
CA ILE A 67 -2.57 -4.95 6.40
C ILE A 67 -1.06 -5.06 6.19
N LEU A 68 -0.35 -3.94 6.26
CA LEU A 68 1.09 -3.89 6.01
C LEU A 68 1.90 -4.78 6.95
N VAL A 69 1.49 -4.93 8.22
CA VAL A 69 2.19 -5.82 9.17
C VAL A 69 1.84 -7.30 8.99
N SER A 70 1.03 -7.68 8.00
CA SER A 70 0.81 -9.08 7.64
C SER A 70 1.99 -9.66 6.85
N SER A 71 2.09 -11.00 6.79
CA SER A 71 3.20 -11.68 6.10
C SER A 71 3.21 -11.47 4.58
N ARG A 72 2.04 -11.25 3.97
CA ARG A 72 1.89 -11.05 2.52
C ARG A 72 0.89 -9.95 2.20
N PRO A 73 1.23 -8.68 2.44
CA PRO A 73 0.32 -7.56 2.23
C PRO A 73 -0.06 -7.36 0.76
N SER A 74 0.73 -7.87 -0.20
CA SER A 74 0.42 -7.84 -1.63
C SER A 74 -0.95 -8.41 -1.97
N ILE A 75 -1.43 -9.41 -1.20
CA ILE A 75 -2.76 -10.01 -1.37
C ILE A 75 -3.86 -8.94 -1.20
N ALA A 76 -3.74 -8.09 -0.18
CA ALA A 76 -4.71 -7.02 0.06
C ALA A 76 -4.71 -6.00 -1.08
N PHE A 77 -3.54 -5.51 -1.48
CA PHE A 77 -3.43 -4.51 -2.54
C PHE A 77 -3.90 -5.05 -3.89
N SER A 78 -3.65 -6.33 -4.20
CA SER A 78 -4.20 -6.99 -5.37
C SER A 78 -5.74 -7.11 -5.32
N LEU A 79 -6.32 -7.38 -4.14
CA LEU A 79 -7.78 -7.41 -3.96
C LEU A 79 -8.39 -6.01 -4.05
N MET A 80 -7.73 -4.99 -3.50
CA MET A 80 -8.16 -3.59 -3.64
C MET A 80 -8.14 -3.15 -5.09
N ASP A 81 -7.11 -3.52 -5.84
CA ASP A 81 -7.04 -3.25 -7.27
C ASP A 81 -8.17 -3.95 -8.04
N LYS A 82 -8.34 -5.25 -7.82
CA LYS A 82 -9.39 -6.05 -8.45
C LYS A 82 -10.81 -5.51 -8.21
N THR A 83 -11.08 -4.93 -7.04
CA THR A 83 -12.39 -4.37 -6.68
C THR A 83 -12.54 -2.90 -7.08
N GLY A 84 -11.47 -2.21 -7.46
CA GLY A 84 -11.44 -0.77 -7.68
C GLY A 84 -11.27 0.06 -6.40
N MET A 85 -11.13 -0.60 -5.24
CA MET A 85 -10.95 0.10 -3.95
C MET A 85 -9.64 0.89 -3.89
N LEU A 86 -8.61 0.45 -4.63
CA LEU A 86 -7.30 1.08 -4.60
C LEU A 86 -7.35 2.56 -4.98
N GLU A 87 -8.21 2.92 -5.95
CA GLU A 87 -8.42 4.31 -6.39
C GLU A 87 -9.00 5.22 -5.29
N TYR A 88 -9.68 4.63 -4.29
CA TYR A 88 -10.25 5.37 -3.15
C TYR A 88 -9.31 5.48 -1.98
N VAL A 89 -8.39 4.52 -1.79
CA VAL A 89 -7.54 4.46 -0.58
C VAL A 89 -6.10 4.87 -0.84
N LEU A 90 -5.57 4.61 -2.03
CA LEU A 90 -4.19 4.94 -2.46
C LEU A 90 -4.15 5.14 -3.98
N PRO A 91 -4.72 6.24 -4.51
CA PRO A 91 -4.76 6.51 -5.95
C PRO A 91 -3.36 6.59 -6.57
N GLU A 92 -2.35 7.08 -5.83
CA GLU A 92 -0.96 7.15 -6.31
C GLU A 92 -0.39 5.76 -6.61
N LEU A 93 -0.73 4.75 -5.80
CA LEU A 93 -0.34 3.37 -6.05
C LEU A 93 -1.11 2.77 -7.25
N ALA A 94 -2.39 3.13 -7.40
CA ALA A 94 -3.19 2.71 -8.55
C ALA A 94 -2.64 3.24 -9.88
N HIS A 95 -2.07 4.45 -9.90
CA HIS A 95 -1.44 5.06 -11.06
C HIS A 95 -0.15 4.37 -11.52
N LEU A 96 0.43 3.46 -10.73
CA LEU A 96 1.59 2.65 -11.15
C LEU A 96 1.25 1.56 -12.18
N LYS A 97 -0.05 1.29 -12.39
CA LYS A 97 -0.52 0.25 -13.31
C LYS A 97 -0.28 0.62 -14.77
N GLY A 98 -0.19 -0.42 -15.58
CA GLY A 98 -0.08 -0.31 -17.02
C GLY A 98 1.36 -0.24 -17.53
N VAL A 99 1.50 -0.59 -18.80
CA VAL A 99 2.76 -0.52 -19.53
C VAL A 99 2.49 0.21 -20.83
N GLU A 100 3.22 1.30 -21.05
CA GLU A 100 3.19 1.99 -22.33
C GLU A 100 4.33 1.47 -23.21
N THR A 101 4.02 1.33 -24.48
CA THR A 101 5.00 0.90 -25.50
C THR A 101 5.14 2.01 -26.54
N GLN A 102 6.37 2.44 -26.77
CA GLN A 102 6.72 3.39 -27.82
C GLN A 102 7.91 2.85 -28.62
N GLU A 103 7.82 2.88 -29.95
CA GLU A 103 8.83 2.34 -30.87
C GLU A 103 9.22 0.88 -30.55
N GLY A 104 8.26 0.06 -30.13
CA GLY A 104 8.50 -1.35 -29.76
C GLY A 104 9.18 -1.55 -28.39
N ARG A 105 9.44 -0.48 -27.63
CA ARG A 105 10.05 -0.55 -26.30
C ARG A 105 9.00 -0.28 -25.23
N GLY A 106 8.67 -1.30 -24.43
CA GLY A 106 7.84 -1.18 -23.24
C GLY A 106 8.69 -0.91 -21.99
N HIS A 107 8.07 -0.32 -20.96
CA HIS A 107 8.67 -0.29 -19.63
C HIS A 107 8.12 -1.43 -18.75
N LYS A 108 8.78 -1.69 -17.63
CA LYS A 108 8.32 -2.67 -16.65
C LYS A 108 6.98 -2.25 -16.06
N GLU A 109 6.10 -3.20 -15.79
CA GLU A 109 4.88 -2.96 -15.04
C GLU A 109 5.22 -2.65 -13.58
N ASN A 110 4.95 -1.42 -13.14
CA ASN A 110 5.47 -0.91 -11.87
C ASN A 110 4.62 -1.35 -10.68
N PHE A 111 3.30 -1.52 -10.82
CA PHE A 111 2.45 -1.96 -9.72
C PHE A 111 2.80 -3.36 -9.23
N SER A 112 2.85 -4.35 -10.11
CA SER A 112 3.25 -5.72 -9.74
C SER A 112 4.68 -5.78 -9.21
N HIS A 113 5.59 -4.94 -9.76
CA HIS A 113 6.94 -4.82 -9.23
C HIS A 113 6.92 -4.34 -7.78
N THR A 114 6.19 -3.29 -7.50
CA THR A 114 6.06 -2.70 -6.15
C THR A 114 5.52 -3.72 -5.14
N LEU A 115 4.48 -4.48 -5.52
CA LEU A 115 3.96 -5.55 -4.66
C LEU A 115 4.98 -6.66 -4.41
N MET A 116 5.77 -7.03 -5.42
CA MET A 116 6.86 -8.00 -5.25
C MET A 116 7.96 -7.47 -4.32
N VAL A 117 8.34 -6.20 -4.44
CA VAL A 117 9.31 -5.56 -3.55
C VAL A 117 8.79 -5.57 -2.12
N LEU A 118 7.53 -5.19 -1.91
CA LEU A 118 6.88 -5.21 -0.60
C LEU A 118 6.92 -6.60 0.05
N ASP A 119 6.50 -7.65 -0.66
CA ASP A 119 6.53 -9.03 -0.13
C ASP A 119 7.96 -9.51 0.15
N ASN A 120 8.96 -9.10 -0.66
CA ASN A 120 10.36 -9.41 -0.40
C ASN A 120 10.88 -8.72 0.88
N VAL A 121 10.54 -7.45 1.09
CA VAL A 121 10.87 -6.72 2.32
C VAL A 121 10.25 -7.41 3.53
N CYS A 122 8.95 -7.77 3.47
CA CYS A 122 8.27 -8.49 4.54
C CYS A 122 8.99 -9.80 4.88
N ARG A 123 9.30 -10.62 3.87
CA ARG A 123 9.98 -11.92 4.06
C ARG A 123 11.37 -11.78 4.65
N LEU A 124 12.15 -10.79 4.19
CA LEU A 124 13.50 -10.54 4.71
C LEU A 124 13.48 -10.01 6.15
N GLU A 125 12.54 -9.12 6.45
CA GLU A 125 12.34 -8.58 7.78
C GLU A 125 11.90 -9.67 8.78
N GLU A 126 10.89 -10.48 8.43
CA GLU A 126 10.42 -11.58 9.26
C GLU A 126 11.52 -12.61 9.54
N LYS A 127 12.34 -12.93 8.50
CA LYS A 127 13.51 -13.79 8.69
C LYS A 127 14.52 -13.18 9.65
N ALA A 128 14.83 -11.90 9.49
CA ALA A 128 15.80 -11.20 10.35
C ALA A 128 15.29 -11.06 11.80
N ILE A 129 13.97 -10.86 12.01
CA ILE A 129 13.35 -10.90 13.34
C ILE A 129 13.49 -12.28 13.96
N ALA A 130 13.14 -13.35 13.24
CA ALA A 130 13.22 -14.72 13.73
C ALA A 130 14.65 -15.14 14.10
N GLU A 131 15.66 -14.57 13.43
CA GLU A 131 17.08 -14.79 13.71
C GLU A 131 17.65 -13.82 14.77
N GLY A 132 16.83 -12.92 15.34
CA GLY A 132 17.27 -11.94 16.35
C GLY A 132 18.28 -10.91 15.84
N ARG A 133 18.30 -10.65 14.51
CA ARG A 133 19.30 -9.77 13.87
C ARG A 133 18.87 -8.31 13.76
N LEU A 134 17.61 -7.99 14.09
CA LEU A 134 17.09 -6.63 14.06
C LEU A 134 16.94 -6.10 15.49
N CYS A 135 17.48 -4.90 15.70
CA CYS A 135 17.41 -4.22 16.98
C CYS A 135 16.82 -2.81 16.79
N ASN A 136 16.14 -2.33 17.82
CA ASN A 136 15.83 -0.91 17.99
C ASN A 136 16.94 -0.29 18.86
N TYR A 137 17.31 0.93 18.53
CA TYR A 137 18.26 1.75 19.28
C TYR A 137 17.51 2.94 19.84
N ASP A 138 17.41 3.00 21.14
CA ASP A 138 16.75 4.08 21.85
C ASP A 138 17.74 4.74 22.81
N ILE A 139 17.54 6.02 23.10
CA ILE A 139 18.30 6.73 24.15
C ILE A 139 17.35 6.97 25.30
N VAL A 140 17.62 6.31 26.44
CA VAL A 140 16.85 6.45 27.66
C VAL A 140 17.79 6.96 28.74
N ASP A 141 17.48 8.08 29.38
CA ASP A 141 18.29 8.73 30.43
C ASP A 141 19.78 8.90 30.04
N ASN A 142 20.02 9.34 28.79
CA ASN A 142 21.37 9.49 28.19
C ASN A 142 22.15 8.17 28.03
N HIS A 143 21.51 7.01 28.13
CA HIS A 143 22.11 5.70 27.87
C HIS A 143 21.53 5.09 26.59
N GLU A 144 22.41 4.45 25.79
CA GLU A 144 21.97 3.66 24.64
C GLU A 144 21.31 2.37 25.15
N VAL A 145 20.05 2.18 24.73
CA VAL A 145 19.29 0.96 24.98
C VAL A 145 19.08 0.23 23.68
N ILE A 146 19.60 -0.99 23.59
CA ILE A 146 19.42 -1.86 22.42
C ILE A 146 18.43 -2.94 22.77
N THR A 147 17.30 -2.97 22.06
CA THR A 147 16.28 -4.01 22.22
C THR A 147 16.12 -4.81 20.93
N VAL A 148 16.06 -6.14 21.06
CA VAL A 148 15.78 -6.99 19.89
C VAL A 148 14.36 -6.73 19.41
N ARG A 149 14.22 -6.45 18.11
CA ARG A 149 12.90 -6.23 17.51
C ARG A 149 12.16 -7.54 17.35
N THR A 150 10.93 -7.59 17.82
CA THR A 150 10.03 -8.75 17.73
C THR A 150 8.87 -8.54 16.75
N GLU A 151 8.65 -7.28 16.33
CA GLU A 151 7.53 -6.90 15.49
C GLU A 151 8.00 -6.27 14.17
N PRO A 152 7.24 -6.42 13.08
CA PRO A 152 7.50 -5.77 11.81
C PRO A 152 7.48 -4.24 11.93
N ASN A 153 8.32 -3.57 11.13
CA ASN A 153 8.32 -2.12 11.04
C ASN A 153 7.34 -1.64 9.96
N VAL A 154 6.22 -1.09 10.38
CA VAL A 154 5.19 -0.59 9.46
C VAL A 154 5.73 0.50 8.53
N TRP A 155 6.63 1.37 8.99
CA TRP A 155 7.21 2.45 8.20
C TRP A 155 8.15 1.95 7.10
N LEU A 156 8.94 0.91 7.40
CA LEU A 156 9.75 0.25 6.38
C LEU A 156 8.87 -0.34 5.26
N ARG A 157 7.74 -0.94 5.64
CA ARG A 157 6.79 -1.53 4.68
C ARG A 157 6.03 -0.47 3.89
N TRP A 158 5.70 0.68 4.52
CA TRP A 158 5.20 1.85 3.80
C TRP A 158 6.22 2.38 2.80
N ALA A 159 7.48 2.53 3.19
CA ALA A 159 8.55 2.95 2.30
C ALA A 159 8.69 2.00 1.09
N ALA A 160 8.64 0.68 1.33
CA ALA A 160 8.65 -0.32 0.26
C ALA A 160 7.43 -0.22 -0.68
N LEU A 161 6.23 0.08 -0.15
CA LEU A 161 5.02 0.24 -0.96
C LEU A 161 5.04 1.52 -1.79
N LEU A 162 5.62 2.60 -1.28
CA LEU A 162 5.54 3.93 -1.88
C LEU A 162 6.81 4.35 -2.65
N HIS A 163 7.85 3.50 -2.71
CA HIS A 163 9.16 3.88 -3.28
C HIS A 163 9.10 4.34 -4.73
N ASP A 164 8.15 3.86 -5.49
CA ASP A 164 8.03 4.07 -6.94
C ASP A 164 6.87 4.99 -7.35
N ILE A 165 6.09 5.55 -6.42
CA ILE A 165 4.88 6.36 -6.75
C ILE A 165 5.16 7.61 -7.59
N GLY A 166 6.40 8.09 -7.60
CA GLY A 166 6.82 9.22 -8.44
C GLY A 166 7.09 8.85 -9.90
N LYS A 167 7.13 7.55 -10.26
CA LYS A 167 7.44 7.10 -11.62
C LYS A 167 6.47 7.62 -12.69
N PRO A 168 5.14 7.60 -12.50
CA PRO A 168 4.22 8.14 -13.51
C PRO A 168 4.51 9.61 -13.84
N ALA A 169 4.76 10.44 -12.84
CA ALA A 169 5.02 11.87 -12.99
C ALA A 169 6.41 12.19 -13.59
N SER A 170 7.41 11.32 -13.37
CA SER A 170 8.78 11.48 -13.87
C SER A 170 9.02 10.83 -15.23
N LYS A 171 8.06 10.07 -15.73
CA LYS A 171 8.16 9.27 -16.95
C LYS A 171 8.47 10.10 -18.19
N ARG A 172 9.51 9.70 -18.92
CA ARG A 172 9.93 10.32 -20.20
C ARG A 172 10.41 9.22 -21.14
N TYR A 173 10.20 9.42 -22.44
CA TYR A 173 10.74 8.55 -23.46
C TYR A 173 11.93 9.22 -24.13
N ASP A 174 13.05 8.52 -24.19
CA ASP A 174 14.26 8.91 -24.91
C ASP A 174 14.46 7.95 -26.10
N PRO A 175 14.57 8.45 -27.35
CA PRO A 175 14.73 7.57 -28.52
C PRO A 175 15.96 6.67 -28.49
N GLN A 176 17.02 7.05 -27.76
CA GLN A 176 18.26 6.29 -27.68
C GLN A 176 18.21 5.19 -26.64
N ILE A 177 17.70 5.50 -25.43
CA ILE A 177 17.73 4.60 -24.28
C ILE A 177 16.35 4.02 -23.92
N GLY A 178 15.25 4.57 -24.42
CA GLY A 178 13.88 4.14 -24.12
C GLY A 178 13.26 4.91 -22.93
N TRP A 179 12.38 4.25 -22.19
CA TRP A 179 11.70 4.87 -21.06
C TRP A 179 12.64 5.16 -19.88
N THR A 180 12.57 6.36 -19.37
CA THR A 180 13.34 6.84 -18.21
C THR A 180 12.42 7.39 -17.12
N PHE A 181 12.89 7.36 -15.86
CA PHE A 181 12.13 7.77 -14.67
C PHE A 181 13.03 8.55 -13.71
N HIS A 182 13.81 9.49 -14.26
CA HIS A 182 14.76 10.27 -13.46
C HIS A 182 14.06 11.09 -12.37
N SER A 183 14.67 11.13 -11.19
CA SER A 183 14.17 11.86 -10.01
C SER A 183 12.79 11.39 -9.50
N HIS A 184 12.36 10.15 -9.83
CA HIS A 184 11.09 9.63 -9.34
C HIS A 184 11.05 9.52 -7.81
N GLU A 185 12.18 9.25 -7.16
CA GLU A 185 12.33 9.19 -5.71
C GLU A 185 12.06 10.56 -5.05
N PHE A 186 12.57 11.63 -5.63
CA PHE A 186 12.34 13.00 -5.17
C PHE A 186 10.87 13.40 -5.37
N ILE A 187 10.32 13.13 -6.55
CA ILE A 187 8.92 13.42 -6.89
C ILE A 187 7.99 12.63 -5.98
N GLY A 188 8.26 11.33 -5.75
CA GLY A 188 7.49 10.49 -4.85
C GLY A 188 7.53 10.99 -3.40
N GLY A 189 8.69 11.38 -2.91
CA GLY A 189 8.84 12.00 -1.59
C GLY A 189 8.02 13.28 -1.44
N LYS A 190 8.02 14.14 -2.46
CA LYS A 190 7.19 15.35 -2.48
C LYS A 190 5.69 15.02 -2.47
N MET A 191 5.24 14.04 -3.26
CA MET A 191 3.84 13.61 -3.28
C MET A 191 3.37 13.15 -1.90
N ILE A 192 4.18 12.36 -1.18
CA ILE A 192 3.88 11.93 0.20
C ILE A 192 3.81 13.14 1.13
N TYR A 193 4.79 14.03 1.07
CA TYR A 193 4.84 15.21 1.91
C TYR A 193 3.62 16.12 1.72
N ASP A 194 3.23 16.38 0.46
CA ASP A 194 2.09 17.23 0.12
C ASP A 194 0.77 16.59 0.60
N SER A 195 0.63 15.27 0.49
CA SER A 195 -0.56 14.56 0.97
C SER A 195 -0.69 14.53 2.50
N LEU A 196 0.43 14.65 3.24
CA LEU A 196 0.43 14.72 4.71
C LEU A 196 0.08 16.11 5.24
N LYS A 197 0.33 17.16 4.47
CA LYS A 197 0.03 18.55 4.90
C LYS A 197 -1.46 18.87 4.95
N GLY A 198 -2.30 18.12 4.24
CA GLY A 198 -3.73 18.41 4.12
C GLY A 198 -4.01 19.71 3.34
N ASP A 199 -5.29 19.99 3.11
CA ASP A 199 -5.73 21.20 2.38
C ASP A 199 -5.53 22.52 3.15
N ASP A 200 -5.18 22.45 4.44
CA ASP A 200 -5.08 23.64 5.30
C ASP A 200 -3.81 24.49 5.06
N ASP A 201 -2.79 23.93 4.39
CA ASP A 201 -1.50 24.60 4.16
C ASP A 201 -1.19 24.90 2.67
N ALA A 202 -2.19 24.95 1.81
CA ALA A 202 -2.01 25.24 0.37
C ALA A 202 -1.38 26.62 0.07
N ASN A 203 -1.05 27.44 1.08
CA ASN A 203 -0.51 28.80 0.97
C ASN A 203 0.91 28.99 1.52
N VAL A 204 1.64 27.95 1.87
CA VAL A 204 3.06 28.13 2.20
C VAL A 204 3.89 27.98 0.92
N HIS A 205 4.07 29.08 0.21
CA HIS A 205 5.09 29.24 -0.80
C HIS A 205 6.45 28.97 -0.15
N LEU A 206 7.17 27.95 -0.65
CA LEU A 206 8.61 27.85 -0.47
C LEU A 206 9.21 29.06 -1.23
N ALA A 207 9.40 30.15 -0.52
CA ALA A 207 10.26 31.23 -0.97
C ALA A 207 11.69 30.85 -0.62
N ASP A 208 12.55 30.91 -1.66
CA ASP A 208 14.01 30.92 -1.71
C ASP A 208 14.76 29.66 -1.28
#